data_ddf45d5e660da8035da39b26570e63f1
#
_entry.id   ddf45d5e660da8035da39b26570e63f1
#
_cell.length_a   1.000
_cell.length_b   1.000
_cell.length_c   1.000
_cell.angle_alpha   90.00
_cell.angle_beta   90.00
_cell.angle_gamma   90.00
#
_symmetry.space_group_name_H-M   'P 1'
#
loop_
_entity.id
_entity.type
_entity.pdbx_description
1 polymer ?
#
loop_
_entity_poly.entity_id
_entity_poly.type
_entity_poly.pdbx_seq_one_letter_code
_entity_poly.pdbx_strand_id
1 'polypeptide(L)'
;FQYSVAMMSGELFEIDGISMEVNRKLNLEMIDHSHMNHSNMDHSNMNHSSMDHSSKGMMKHSSVKPTWVIPHPNNNYAYVAGNGSNEIIEVDLDSWKITERIKTGKGPYNVEITPNGDKLIITLKGEGSTAILDLNDKKIIKTIKNTTSVSHGIAISPDSKYAFISVEGIGGEPGIVDVIDLESLELVSSVKVGKQAGGIAFWKISD
;
A
#
# COMPACT_ATOMS: atom_id res chain seq x y z
N PHE A 1 -15.44 -11.89 2.22
CA PHE A 1 -14.89 -10.77 3.00
C PHE A 1 -14.40 -9.66 2.08
N GLN A 2 -14.39 -8.43 2.60
CA GLN A 2 -13.76 -7.27 1.98
C GLN A 2 -12.65 -6.76 2.90
N TYR A 3 -11.62 -6.17 2.31
CA TYR A 3 -10.49 -5.61 3.05
C TYR A 3 -10.38 -4.11 2.81
N SER A 4 -10.05 -3.37 3.84
CA SER A 4 -9.86 -1.92 3.78
C SER A 4 -8.72 -1.50 4.70
N VAL A 5 -8.08 -0.38 4.39
CA VAL A 5 -7.03 0.20 5.23
C VAL A 5 -7.40 1.62 5.65
N ALA A 6 -7.01 2.00 6.86
CA ALA A 6 -7.20 3.35 7.37
C ALA A 6 -5.84 4.04 7.52
N MET A 7 -5.57 4.99 6.62
CA MET A 7 -4.27 5.66 6.48
C MET A 7 -3.79 6.35 7.77
N MET A 8 -4.69 7.02 8.46
CA MET A 8 -4.32 7.85 9.62
C MET A 8 -4.14 7.03 10.89
N SER A 9 -4.90 5.93 11.07
CA SER A 9 -4.79 5.04 12.22
C SER A 9 -3.80 3.89 12.01
N GLY A 10 -3.38 3.62 10.76
CA GLY A 10 -2.44 2.55 10.45
C GLY A 10 -3.01 1.16 10.61
N GLU A 11 -4.29 0.97 10.28
CA GLU A 11 -4.99 -0.29 10.51
C GLU A 11 -5.47 -0.93 9.19
N LEU A 12 -5.47 -2.26 9.17
CA LEU A 12 -6.14 -3.10 8.19
C LEU A 12 -7.43 -3.65 8.81
N PHE A 13 -8.50 -3.66 8.04
CA PHE A 13 -9.82 -4.16 8.42
C PHE A 13 -10.26 -5.28 7.49
N GLU A 14 -10.84 -6.33 8.06
CA GLU A 14 -11.66 -7.31 7.35
C GLU A 14 -13.13 -7.01 7.65
N ILE A 15 -13.92 -6.90 6.60
CA ILE A 15 -15.34 -6.58 6.66
C ILE A 15 -16.13 -7.78 6.14
N ASP A 16 -17.10 -8.23 6.91
CA ASP A 16 -18.05 -9.25 6.45
C ASP A 16 -18.99 -8.63 5.42
N GLY A 17 -19.01 -9.21 4.20
CA GLY A 17 -19.81 -8.69 3.08
C GLY A 17 -21.31 -8.97 3.17
N ILE A 18 -21.75 -9.73 4.18
CA ILE A 18 -23.16 -10.04 4.43
C ILE A 18 -23.71 -9.15 5.55
N SER A 19 -23.09 -9.18 6.72
CA SER A 19 -23.49 -8.36 7.87
C SER A 19 -23.09 -6.89 7.73
N MET A 20 -22.13 -6.57 6.86
CA MET A 20 -21.51 -5.23 6.68
C MET A 20 -20.84 -4.72 7.97
N GLU A 21 -20.38 -5.63 8.81
CA GLU A 21 -19.67 -5.31 10.04
C GLU A 21 -18.17 -5.60 9.94
N VAL A 22 -17.39 -4.88 10.74
CA VAL A 22 -15.95 -5.17 10.87
C VAL A 22 -15.79 -6.48 11.64
N ASN A 23 -15.24 -7.50 10.98
CA ASN A 23 -14.97 -8.80 11.58
C ASN A 23 -13.67 -8.79 12.39
N ARG A 24 -12.58 -8.26 11.80
CA ARG A 24 -11.26 -8.19 12.43
C ARG A 24 -10.55 -6.90 12.06
N LYS A 25 -9.62 -6.48 12.91
CA LYS A 25 -8.69 -5.39 12.63
C LYS A 25 -7.27 -5.75 13.03
N LEU A 26 -6.29 -5.24 12.30
CA LEU A 26 -4.86 -5.43 12.54
C LEU A 26 -4.15 -4.08 12.53
N ASN A 27 -3.40 -3.79 13.58
CA ASN A 27 -2.51 -2.63 13.59
C ASN A 27 -1.25 -2.95 12.77
N LEU A 28 -0.93 -2.10 11.81
CA LEU A 28 0.19 -2.28 10.87
C LEU A 28 1.48 -1.60 11.35
N GLU A 29 1.46 -0.88 12.48
CA GLU A 29 2.65 -0.26 13.02
C GLU A 29 3.68 -1.31 13.47
N MET A 30 4.95 -0.95 13.38
CA MET A 30 5.99 -1.75 14.02
C MET A 30 5.83 -1.62 15.53
N ILE A 31 5.67 -2.74 16.23
CA ILE A 31 5.72 -2.74 17.70
C ILE A 31 7.19 -2.55 18.08
N ASP A 32 7.54 -1.34 18.46
CA ASP A 32 8.86 -1.06 19.02
C ASP A 32 8.92 -1.59 20.46
N HIS A 33 9.46 -2.80 20.62
CA HIS A 33 9.70 -3.40 21.93
C HIS A 33 10.88 -2.79 22.70
N SER A 34 11.56 -1.78 22.14
CA SER A 34 12.78 -1.19 22.76
C SER A 34 12.49 -0.35 24.01
N HIS A 35 11.23 -0.05 24.32
CA HIS A 35 10.84 0.77 25.47
C HIS A 35 10.08 0.01 26.56
N MET A 36 10.04 -1.32 26.56
CA MET A 36 9.57 -2.10 27.72
C MET A 36 10.73 -2.35 28.70
N ASN A 37 11.33 -1.29 29.22
CA ASN A 37 12.12 -1.39 30.45
C ASN A 37 11.16 -1.44 31.65
N HIS A 38 10.93 -2.64 32.15
CA HIS A 38 10.42 -2.84 33.49
C HIS A 38 11.52 -2.49 34.50
N SER A 39 11.72 -1.19 34.74
CA SER A 39 12.39 -0.75 35.96
C SER A 39 11.32 -0.53 37.01
N ASN A 40 11.39 -1.36 38.07
CA ASN A 40 10.71 -1.16 39.34
C ASN A 40 10.82 0.31 39.76
N MET A 41 9.70 1.01 39.84
CA MET A 41 9.63 2.26 40.58
C MET A 41 8.87 2.01 41.90
N ASP A 42 9.69 2.08 42.96
CA ASP A 42 9.32 2.15 44.33
C ASP A 42 8.40 3.37 44.59
N HIS A 43 7.25 3.11 45.20
CA HIS A 43 6.31 4.15 45.61
C HIS A 43 6.70 4.68 46.98
N SER A 44 7.38 5.83 47.01
CA SER A 44 7.33 6.67 48.22
C SER A 44 7.46 8.16 47.88
N ASN A 45 6.39 8.85 48.23
CA ASN A 45 6.27 10.31 48.45
C ASN A 45 6.65 11.29 47.36
N MET A 46 5.65 11.99 46.79
CA MET A 46 5.67 13.46 46.89
C MET A 46 4.32 14.11 46.62
N ASN A 47 4.11 15.15 47.38
CA ASN A 47 2.93 15.97 47.58
C ASN A 47 2.52 16.84 46.38
N HIS A 48 1.24 17.16 46.38
CA HIS A 48 0.51 18.11 45.55
C HIS A 48 1.19 19.46 45.24
N SER A 49 1.09 19.87 43.98
CA SER A 49 0.49 21.19 43.64
C SER A 49 0.00 21.19 42.19
N SER A 50 -1.21 21.63 42.02
CA SER A 50 -2.01 21.85 40.84
C SER A 50 -1.27 22.57 39.71
N MET A 51 -1.31 21.98 38.50
CA MET A 51 -1.42 22.75 37.24
C MET A 51 -2.21 21.94 36.23
N ASP A 52 -3.42 22.39 36.01
CA ASP A 52 -4.31 21.98 34.94
C ASP A 52 -3.70 22.42 33.58
N HIS A 53 -3.12 21.52 32.86
CA HIS A 53 -2.89 21.64 31.43
C HIS A 53 -3.60 20.48 30.75
N SER A 54 -4.81 20.78 30.26
CA SER A 54 -5.52 19.99 29.30
C SER A 54 -4.59 19.61 28.15
N SER A 55 -3.90 18.50 28.26
CA SER A 55 -3.24 17.84 27.15
C SER A 55 -4.35 17.36 26.22
N LYS A 56 -4.73 18.19 25.21
CA LYS A 56 -5.35 17.69 24.00
C LYS A 56 -4.42 16.58 23.48
N GLY A 57 -4.85 15.31 23.64
CA GLY A 57 -4.11 14.17 23.13
C GLY A 57 -3.82 14.41 21.66
N MET A 58 -2.57 14.67 21.33
CA MET A 58 -2.10 14.66 19.94
C MET A 58 -2.42 13.28 19.42
N MET A 59 -3.37 13.16 18.48
CA MET A 59 -3.59 11.92 17.75
C MET A 59 -2.27 11.56 17.10
N LYS A 60 -1.65 10.46 17.56
CA LYS A 60 -0.44 9.93 16.96
C LYS A 60 -0.82 9.40 15.58
N HIS A 61 -0.48 10.12 14.54
CA HIS A 61 -0.68 9.66 13.17
C HIS A 61 0.18 8.45 12.88
N SER A 62 -0.35 7.50 12.10
CA SER A 62 0.38 6.33 11.66
C SER A 62 1.68 6.68 10.93
N SER A 63 2.76 5.99 11.25
CA SER A 63 4.02 6.07 10.52
C SER A 63 3.95 5.25 9.22
N VAL A 64 3.16 4.19 9.19
CA VAL A 64 2.94 3.32 8.02
C VAL A 64 2.12 4.03 6.93
N LYS A 65 1.07 4.76 7.31
CA LYS A 65 0.13 5.43 6.38
C LYS A 65 -0.30 4.50 5.25
N PRO A 66 -0.99 3.39 5.54
CA PRO A 66 -1.42 2.46 4.51
C PRO A 66 -2.41 3.12 3.55
N THR A 67 -2.25 2.91 2.23
CA THR A 67 -3.07 3.53 1.19
C THR A 67 -3.91 2.56 0.38
N TRP A 68 -3.44 1.34 0.21
CA TRP A 68 -4.11 0.31 -0.58
C TRP A 68 -3.91 -1.07 0.02
N VAL A 69 -4.86 -1.97 -0.22
CA VAL A 69 -4.77 -3.39 0.13
C VAL A 69 -5.33 -4.23 -1.01
N ILE A 70 -4.65 -5.33 -1.32
CA ILE A 70 -5.11 -6.32 -2.29
C ILE A 70 -4.93 -7.74 -1.75
N PRO A 71 -5.98 -8.57 -1.70
CA PRO A 71 -5.83 -9.99 -1.40
C PRO A 71 -5.25 -10.73 -2.61
N HIS A 72 -4.45 -11.74 -2.35
CA HIS A 72 -3.89 -12.59 -3.39
C HIS A 72 -4.97 -13.49 -4.01
N PRO A 73 -5.02 -13.68 -5.34
CA PRO A 73 -6.10 -14.43 -5.99
C PRO A 73 -6.12 -15.92 -5.66
N ASN A 74 -4.97 -16.52 -5.31
CA ASN A 74 -4.80 -17.98 -5.22
C ASN A 74 -4.33 -18.48 -3.84
N ASN A 75 -4.09 -17.61 -2.86
CA ASN A 75 -3.66 -17.97 -1.51
C ASN A 75 -4.26 -17.04 -0.45
N ASN A 76 -4.00 -17.33 0.82
CA ASN A 76 -4.59 -16.60 1.95
C ASN A 76 -3.71 -15.42 2.43
N TYR A 77 -3.05 -14.71 1.51
CA TYR A 77 -2.30 -13.50 1.84
C TYR A 77 -2.97 -12.24 1.29
N ALA A 78 -2.73 -11.12 1.96
CA ALA A 78 -3.01 -9.79 1.44
C ALA A 78 -1.75 -8.92 1.50
N TYR A 79 -1.64 -7.98 0.58
CA TYR A 79 -0.52 -7.05 0.47
C TYR A 79 -1.01 -5.62 0.65
N VAL A 80 -0.36 -4.90 1.56
CA VAL A 80 -0.71 -3.52 1.92
C VAL A 80 0.41 -2.58 1.49
N ALA A 81 0.06 -1.51 0.80
CA ALA A 81 0.98 -0.42 0.48
C ALA A 81 1.15 0.50 1.69
N GLY A 82 2.31 0.43 2.36
CA GLY A 82 2.71 1.32 3.45
C GLY A 82 3.39 2.58 2.90
N ASN A 83 2.58 3.57 2.53
CA ASN A 83 3.06 4.79 1.87
C ASN A 83 4.08 5.56 2.72
N GLY A 84 3.81 5.70 4.03
CA GLY A 84 4.70 6.42 4.95
C GLY A 84 5.96 5.65 5.29
N SER A 85 5.91 4.32 5.34
CA SER A 85 7.04 3.45 5.71
C SER A 85 7.86 2.95 4.51
N ASN A 86 7.43 3.26 3.27
CA ASN A 86 8.07 2.85 2.02
C ASN A 86 8.27 1.34 1.92
N GLU A 87 7.18 0.59 2.13
CA GLU A 87 7.21 -0.87 2.12
C GLU A 87 5.89 -1.47 1.66
N ILE A 88 5.93 -2.72 1.25
CA ILE A 88 4.77 -3.60 1.14
C ILE A 88 4.73 -4.47 2.39
N ILE A 89 3.57 -4.57 3.02
CA ILE A 89 3.32 -5.39 4.19
C ILE A 89 2.48 -6.59 3.76
N GLU A 90 3.02 -7.79 3.93
CA GLU A 90 2.30 -9.04 3.70
C GLU A 90 1.60 -9.45 5.00
N VAL A 91 0.33 -9.81 4.88
CA VAL A 91 -0.51 -10.27 5.97
C VAL A 91 -1.08 -11.63 5.62
N ASP A 92 -0.86 -12.61 6.48
CA ASP A 92 -1.52 -13.91 6.44
C ASP A 92 -2.95 -13.76 6.96
N LEU A 93 -3.93 -14.04 6.10
CA LEU A 93 -5.35 -13.81 6.37
C LEU A 93 -5.95 -14.89 7.30
N ASP A 94 -5.34 -16.06 7.44
CA ASP A 94 -5.80 -17.10 8.36
C ASP A 94 -5.36 -16.77 9.79
N SER A 95 -4.07 -16.57 9.99
CA SER A 95 -3.51 -16.24 11.30
C SER A 95 -3.74 -14.78 11.71
N TRP A 96 -4.11 -13.92 10.74
CA TRP A 96 -4.30 -12.48 10.91
C TRP A 96 -3.07 -11.77 11.48
N LYS A 97 -1.90 -12.09 10.88
CA LYS A 97 -0.59 -11.57 11.31
C LYS A 97 0.22 -11.05 10.13
N ILE A 98 1.03 -10.06 10.41
CA ILE A 98 2.07 -9.61 9.47
C ILE A 98 3.13 -10.71 9.39
N THR A 99 3.42 -11.17 8.18
CA THR A 99 4.42 -12.21 7.90
C THR A 99 5.69 -11.64 7.30
N GLU A 100 5.58 -10.53 6.54
CA GLU A 100 6.75 -9.94 5.87
C GLU A 100 6.58 -8.42 5.71
N ARG A 101 7.71 -7.70 5.64
CA ARG A 101 7.81 -6.28 5.30
C ARG A 101 8.88 -6.07 4.24
N ILE A 102 8.46 -5.83 3.02
CA ILE A 102 9.32 -5.74 1.84
C ILE A 102 9.55 -4.28 1.50
N LYS A 103 10.79 -3.83 1.59
CA LYS A 103 11.14 -2.43 1.26
C LYS A 103 10.93 -2.14 -0.22
N THR A 104 10.40 -0.96 -0.49
CA THR A 104 10.16 -0.44 -1.86
C THR A 104 10.90 0.87 -2.07
N GLY A 105 10.68 1.53 -3.21
CA GLY A 105 10.96 2.94 -3.40
C GLY A 105 9.99 3.84 -2.64
N LYS A 106 10.05 5.16 -2.88
CA LYS A 106 9.31 6.16 -2.10
C LYS A 106 7.82 6.19 -2.39
N GLY A 107 7.04 6.12 -1.33
CA GLY A 107 5.61 6.35 -1.33
C GLY A 107 4.81 5.34 -2.17
N PRO A 108 4.89 4.02 -1.89
CA PRO A 108 3.99 3.06 -2.50
C PRO A 108 2.55 3.48 -2.24
N TYR A 109 1.73 3.50 -3.29
CA TYR A 109 0.40 4.09 -3.21
C TYR A 109 -0.71 3.10 -3.58
N ASN A 110 -0.71 2.61 -4.82
CA ASN A 110 -1.63 1.59 -5.31
C ASN A 110 -0.85 0.29 -5.57
N VAL A 111 -1.51 -0.83 -5.38
CA VAL A 111 -0.97 -2.17 -5.64
C VAL A 111 -2.00 -3.02 -6.36
N GLU A 112 -1.55 -3.82 -7.33
CA GLU A 112 -2.36 -4.79 -8.05
C GLU A 112 -1.57 -6.07 -8.30
N ILE A 113 -2.20 -7.23 -8.15
CA ILE A 113 -1.58 -8.54 -8.37
C ILE A 113 -1.95 -9.03 -9.78
N THR A 114 -0.97 -9.60 -10.48
CA THR A 114 -1.24 -10.28 -11.75
C THR A 114 -2.26 -11.41 -11.55
N PRO A 115 -3.20 -11.65 -12.49
CA PRO A 115 -4.20 -12.72 -12.38
C PRO A 115 -3.62 -14.12 -12.12
N ASN A 116 -2.40 -14.40 -12.60
CA ASN A 116 -1.68 -15.64 -12.32
C ASN A 116 -1.07 -15.71 -10.92
N GLY A 117 -1.02 -14.59 -10.18
CA GLY A 117 -0.52 -14.52 -8.80
C GLY A 117 0.99 -14.37 -8.65
N ASP A 118 1.76 -14.20 -9.72
CA ASP A 118 3.23 -14.23 -9.65
C ASP A 118 3.86 -12.88 -9.28
N LYS A 119 3.21 -11.76 -9.65
CA LYS A 119 3.78 -10.43 -9.50
C LYS A 119 2.81 -9.46 -8.83
N LEU A 120 3.36 -8.60 -7.98
CA LEU A 120 2.69 -7.41 -7.45
C LEU A 120 3.25 -6.17 -8.14
N ILE A 121 2.37 -5.41 -8.78
CA ILE A 121 2.69 -4.14 -9.41
C ILE A 121 2.40 -3.03 -8.40
N ILE A 122 3.34 -2.09 -8.24
CA ILE A 122 3.31 -1.09 -7.17
C ILE A 122 3.56 0.29 -7.78
N THR A 123 2.62 1.22 -7.66
CA THR A 123 2.92 2.62 -8.00
C THR A 123 3.67 3.29 -6.86
N LEU A 124 4.83 3.87 -7.17
CA LEU A 124 5.67 4.63 -6.24
C LEU A 124 5.40 6.13 -6.45
N LYS A 125 4.32 6.61 -5.85
CA LYS A 125 3.82 7.99 -6.04
C LYS A 125 4.85 9.04 -5.62
N GLY A 126 5.65 8.76 -4.60
CA GLY A 126 6.67 9.66 -4.07
C GLY A 126 7.91 9.85 -4.97
N GLU A 127 8.07 9.03 -6.03
CA GLU A 127 9.20 9.13 -6.96
C GLU A 127 8.80 9.02 -8.44
N GLY A 128 7.51 8.87 -8.75
CA GLY A 128 7.00 8.78 -10.11
C GLY A 128 7.55 7.57 -10.88
N SER A 129 7.44 6.41 -10.28
CA SER A 129 7.93 5.13 -10.80
C SER A 129 6.91 4.03 -10.55
N THR A 130 7.06 2.91 -11.23
CA THR A 130 6.34 1.66 -10.97
C THR A 130 7.34 0.57 -10.62
N ALA A 131 7.18 -0.07 -9.47
CA ALA A 131 7.97 -1.23 -9.09
C ALA A 131 7.20 -2.52 -9.37
N ILE A 132 7.95 -3.57 -9.71
CA ILE A 132 7.45 -4.93 -9.92
C ILE A 132 8.12 -5.82 -8.88
N LEU A 133 7.30 -6.42 -8.03
CA LEU A 133 7.71 -7.36 -6.99
C LEU A 133 7.37 -8.79 -7.45
N ASP A 134 8.36 -9.67 -7.47
CA ASP A 134 8.14 -11.10 -7.57
C ASP A 134 7.62 -11.64 -6.23
N LEU A 135 6.43 -12.25 -6.24
CA LEU A 135 5.78 -12.72 -5.02
C LEU A 135 6.33 -14.05 -4.50
N ASN A 136 6.99 -14.84 -5.35
CA ASN A 136 7.64 -16.10 -4.93
C ASN A 136 8.94 -15.80 -4.19
N ASP A 137 9.77 -14.92 -4.76
CA ASP A 137 11.07 -14.56 -4.18
C ASP A 137 10.98 -13.41 -3.16
N LYS A 138 9.82 -12.72 -3.10
CA LYS A 138 9.55 -11.54 -2.25
C LYS A 138 10.57 -10.41 -2.46
N LYS A 139 10.91 -10.15 -3.73
CA LYS A 139 11.92 -9.16 -4.12
C LYS A 139 11.42 -8.25 -5.23
N ILE A 140 11.79 -6.97 -5.15
CA ILE A 140 11.63 -6.05 -6.28
C ILE A 140 12.59 -6.50 -7.39
N ILE A 141 12.03 -6.93 -8.52
CA ILE A 141 12.80 -7.38 -9.70
C ILE A 141 13.03 -6.26 -10.72
N LYS A 142 12.20 -5.22 -10.69
CA LYS A 142 12.34 -4.06 -11.58
C LYS A 142 11.69 -2.82 -10.97
N THR A 143 12.27 -1.66 -11.24
CA THR A 143 11.64 -0.35 -11.06
C THR A 143 11.75 0.42 -12.36
N ILE A 144 10.61 0.89 -12.87
CA ILE A 144 10.46 1.57 -14.15
C ILE A 144 10.05 3.01 -13.90
N LYS A 145 10.78 3.96 -14.44
CA LYS A 145 10.41 5.38 -14.40
C LYS A 145 9.17 5.61 -15.25
N ASN A 146 8.14 6.23 -14.71
CA ASN A 146 6.95 6.61 -15.45
C ASN A 146 7.18 7.88 -16.29
N THR A 147 6.36 8.07 -17.32
CA THR A 147 6.49 9.19 -18.27
C THR A 147 6.32 10.56 -17.59
N THR A 148 5.46 10.65 -16.55
CA THR A 148 5.31 11.84 -15.71
C THR A 148 5.46 11.48 -14.22
N SER A 149 5.38 12.47 -13.33
CA SER A 149 5.94 12.34 -11.98
C SER A 149 4.99 11.75 -10.92
N VAL A 150 3.71 11.53 -11.20
CA VAL A 150 2.76 11.11 -10.17
C VAL A 150 2.06 9.82 -10.56
N SER A 151 2.72 8.69 -10.29
CA SER A 151 2.16 7.35 -10.52
C SER A 151 0.99 7.09 -9.58
N HIS A 152 -0.16 6.63 -10.09
CA HIS A 152 -1.39 6.55 -9.31
C HIS A 152 -2.08 5.19 -9.38
N GLY A 153 -2.95 4.96 -10.37
CA GLY A 153 -3.76 3.75 -10.50
C GLY A 153 -3.08 2.67 -11.34
N ILE A 154 -3.48 1.42 -11.13
CA ILE A 154 -3.00 0.24 -11.84
C ILE A 154 -4.19 -0.54 -12.36
N ALA A 155 -4.09 -1.06 -13.58
CA ALA A 155 -4.94 -2.12 -14.09
C ALA A 155 -4.06 -3.14 -14.83
N ILE A 156 -4.38 -4.43 -14.72
CA ILE A 156 -3.61 -5.51 -15.35
C ILE A 156 -4.48 -6.23 -16.37
N SER A 157 -3.89 -6.62 -17.49
CA SER A 157 -4.59 -7.43 -18.50
C SER A 157 -4.90 -8.83 -17.95
N PRO A 158 -6.05 -9.46 -18.33
CA PRO A 158 -6.45 -10.77 -17.82
C PRO A 158 -5.47 -11.90 -18.11
N ASP A 159 -4.64 -11.74 -19.15
CA ASP A 159 -3.58 -12.68 -19.52
C ASP A 159 -2.25 -12.46 -18.78
N SER A 160 -2.22 -11.53 -17.82
CA SER A 160 -1.05 -11.15 -17.02
C SER A 160 0.14 -10.61 -17.83
N LYS A 161 -0.08 -10.13 -19.07
CA LYS A 161 1.00 -9.66 -19.95
C LYS A 161 1.30 -8.17 -19.80
N TYR A 162 0.28 -7.36 -19.52
CA TYR A 162 0.45 -5.91 -19.49
C TYR A 162 -0.09 -5.30 -18.21
N ALA A 163 0.65 -4.33 -17.67
CA ALA A 163 0.18 -3.41 -16.65
C ALA A 163 -0.04 -2.02 -17.26
N PHE A 164 -1.19 -1.44 -16.97
CA PHE A 164 -1.58 -0.09 -17.37
C PHE A 164 -1.52 0.81 -16.15
N ILE A 165 -0.69 1.83 -16.20
CA ILE A 165 -0.45 2.74 -15.07
C ILE A 165 -1.01 4.11 -15.42
N SER A 166 -2.00 4.58 -14.66
CA SER A 166 -2.42 5.97 -14.76
C SER A 166 -1.40 6.86 -14.05
N VAL A 167 -0.92 7.87 -14.75
CA VAL A 167 0.09 8.81 -14.24
C VAL A 167 -0.50 10.21 -14.33
N GLU A 168 -0.66 10.84 -13.18
CA GLU A 168 -1.14 12.23 -13.11
C GLU A 168 -0.05 13.17 -13.60
N GLY A 169 -0.46 14.22 -14.31
CA GLY A 169 0.41 15.35 -14.57
C GLY A 169 0.37 16.35 -13.41
N ILE A 170 1.41 17.15 -13.26
CA ILE A 170 1.48 18.23 -12.28
C ILE A 170 0.96 19.52 -12.90
N GLY A 171 0.03 20.19 -12.23
CA GLY A 171 -0.50 21.47 -12.68
C GLY A 171 -1.32 21.39 -13.96
N GLY A 172 -0.79 21.94 -15.06
CA GLY A 172 -1.45 21.97 -16.38
C GLY A 172 -1.09 20.83 -17.30
N GLU A 173 -0.20 19.92 -16.89
CA GLU A 173 0.25 18.79 -17.71
C GLU A 173 -0.89 17.79 -17.97
N PRO A 174 -0.91 17.13 -19.16
CA PRO A 174 -1.84 16.05 -19.41
C PRO A 174 -1.49 14.84 -18.53
N GLY A 175 -2.50 14.06 -18.14
CA GLY A 175 -2.29 12.73 -17.61
C GLY A 175 -1.83 11.78 -18.72
N ILE A 176 -1.20 10.70 -18.30
CA ILE A 176 -0.66 9.65 -19.16
C ILE A 176 -1.23 8.30 -18.69
N VAL A 177 -1.39 7.37 -19.60
CA VAL A 177 -1.47 5.94 -19.30
C VAL A 177 -0.20 5.30 -19.86
N ASP A 178 0.67 4.87 -18.97
CA ASP A 178 1.86 4.09 -19.32
C ASP A 178 1.50 2.60 -19.41
N VAL A 179 2.03 1.91 -20.41
CA VAL A 179 1.85 0.47 -20.63
C VAL A 179 3.18 -0.23 -20.41
N ILE A 180 3.22 -1.13 -19.45
CA ILE A 180 4.39 -1.94 -19.11
C ILE A 180 4.12 -3.37 -19.57
N ASP A 181 5.03 -3.92 -20.35
CA ASP A 181 5.08 -5.33 -20.68
C ASP A 181 5.68 -6.10 -19.50
N LEU A 182 4.95 -7.06 -18.95
CA LEU A 182 5.33 -7.80 -17.72
C LEU A 182 6.23 -9.01 -17.97
N GLU A 183 6.50 -9.33 -19.25
CA GLU A 183 7.49 -10.34 -19.63
C GLU A 183 8.87 -9.69 -19.81
N SER A 184 8.96 -8.65 -20.64
CA SER A 184 10.21 -7.90 -20.84
C SER A 184 10.56 -6.95 -19.69
N LEU A 185 9.61 -6.60 -18.83
CA LEU A 185 9.72 -5.63 -17.74
C LEU A 185 10.12 -4.24 -18.25
N GLU A 186 9.52 -3.81 -19.36
CA GLU A 186 9.80 -2.53 -20.00
C GLU A 186 8.54 -1.70 -20.26
N LEU A 187 8.70 -0.38 -20.25
CA LEU A 187 7.68 0.56 -20.71
C LEU A 187 7.60 0.48 -22.23
N VAL A 188 6.49 -0.04 -22.76
CA VAL A 188 6.33 -0.28 -24.21
C VAL A 188 5.46 0.75 -24.91
N SER A 189 4.63 1.50 -24.16
CA SER A 189 3.78 2.54 -24.73
C SER A 189 3.38 3.57 -23.67
N SER A 190 3.04 4.77 -24.12
CA SER A 190 2.49 5.86 -23.28
C SER A 190 1.42 6.61 -24.05
N VAL A 191 0.24 6.72 -23.49
CA VAL A 191 -0.91 7.36 -24.12
C VAL A 191 -1.32 8.61 -23.33
N LYS A 192 -1.35 9.75 -24.01
CA LYS A 192 -1.87 10.99 -23.42
C LYS A 192 -3.37 10.93 -23.23
N VAL A 193 -3.83 11.28 -22.03
CA VAL A 193 -5.26 11.35 -21.67
C VAL A 193 -5.58 12.74 -21.09
N GLY A 194 -6.78 12.87 -20.52
CA GLY A 194 -7.18 14.12 -19.84
C GLY A 194 -6.30 14.43 -18.62
N LYS A 195 -6.43 15.64 -18.08
CA LYS A 195 -5.67 16.07 -16.89
C LYS A 195 -6.05 15.20 -15.66
N GLN A 196 -5.07 14.97 -14.78
CA GLN A 196 -5.22 14.22 -13.53
C GLN A 196 -5.77 12.81 -13.75
N ALA A 197 -5.07 12.00 -14.56
CA ALA A 197 -5.39 10.59 -14.77
C ALA A 197 -5.17 9.79 -13.47
N GLY A 198 -6.21 9.65 -12.65
CA GLY A 198 -6.14 8.99 -11.35
C GLY A 198 -6.58 7.53 -11.42
N GLY A 199 -7.87 7.29 -11.62
CA GLY A 199 -8.44 5.93 -11.67
C GLY A 199 -8.25 5.27 -13.03
N ILE A 200 -8.03 3.95 -13.03
CA ILE A 200 -7.99 3.11 -14.23
C ILE A 200 -8.56 1.73 -13.89
N ALA A 201 -9.24 1.12 -14.82
CA ALA A 201 -9.75 -0.25 -14.69
C ALA A 201 -9.70 -0.95 -16.05
N PHE A 202 -9.38 -2.23 -16.03
CA PHE A 202 -9.49 -3.09 -17.20
C PHE A 202 -10.94 -3.58 -17.35
N TRP A 203 -11.47 -3.58 -18.57
CA TRP A 203 -12.82 -4.09 -18.80
C TRP A 203 -12.81 -5.39 -19.59
N LYS A 204 -12.33 -5.38 -20.83
CA LYS A 204 -12.28 -6.57 -21.70
C LYS A 204 -11.29 -6.41 -22.84
N ILE A 205 -10.89 -7.53 -23.44
CA ILE A 205 -10.28 -7.58 -24.76
C ILE A 205 -11.43 -7.70 -25.76
N SER A 206 -11.43 -6.88 -26.81
CA SER A 206 -12.33 -7.04 -27.96
C SER A 206 -11.58 -7.78 -29.07
N ASP A 207 -12.25 -8.73 -29.68
CA ASP A 207 -11.78 -9.41 -30.90
C ASP A 207 -11.64 -8.42 -32.05
#